data_84acb841d966f5ba64e53bb6d335a3bf
#
_entry.id   84acb841d966f5ba64e53bb6d335a3bf
#
_cell.length_a   1.000
_cell.length_b   1.000
_cell.length_c   1.000
_cell.angle_alpha   90.00
_cell.angle_beta   90.00
_cell.angle_gamma   90.00
#
_symmetry.space_group_name_H-M   'P 1'
#
loop_
_entity.id
_entity.type
_entity.pdbx_description
1 polymer ?
#
loop_
_entity_poly.entity_id
_entity_poly.type
_entity_poly.pdbx_seq_one_letter_code
_entity_poly.pdbx_strand_id
1 'polypeptide(L)'
;MYIHIGFIKNQLRLRKHLPTMQQDVGSILKHHRKEMGLTLEEGAEGICSVSYLSKVENNLIHPSDKYIALFEEKFKVDLKEKPSRLEEDIIDFIINKHFYDEPIQVDLKFMSGLDYKSKLNQLMYLTITNQVERAKKQYMELMPYIKNLNTKELKLFLYSMALLLTKEGRLKDAFSVLNLDMPYKMDCYLGCLMMKMRIMLATKMNNHPFILLNYEQVVAYLIDHEYYHIAHELKYDYIVYLVQFITLENLEYMLDKSLHLKDEQKKYVLARYHFLNGSYEEAYPIIQGLELYDINFYNLSIQILNKIGDKEALKKLISSQKYKDNIQMNLMSSYLNEKYFSRRLTTTSFIKNQIMKINDLPDMIDQLHFWYEESLENFKAHGFYKDATQMGHLIYRKIRDLSLTEY
;
A
#
# COMPACT_ATOMS: atom_id res chain seq x y z
N MET A 1 4.20 1.03 -12.41
CA MET A 1 5.51 0.40 -12.09
C MET A 1 5.28 -1.05 -11.71
N TYR A 2 5.87 -2.03 -12.40
CA TYR A 2 5.75 -3.43 -11.98
C TYR A 2 6.72 -3.72 -10.84
N ILE A 3 6.19 -3.83 -9.64
CA ILE A 3 6.93 -4.33 -8.49
C ILE A 3 6.91 -5.85 -8.57
N HIS A 4 8.03 -6.46 -8.95
CA HIS A 4 8.14 -7.92 -9.02
C HIS A 4 8.42 -8.51 -7.62
N ILE A 5 7.37 -8.95 -6.93
CA ILE A 5 7.48 -9.64 -5.62
C ILE A 5 8.43 -10.85 -5.72
N GLY A 6 8.41 -11.56 -6.84
CA GLY A 6 9.33 -12.66 -7.10
C GLY A 6 10.80 -12.26 -7.08
N PHE A 7 11.14 -11.07 -7.56
CA PHE A 7 12.50 -10.54 -7.48
C PHE A 7 12.91 -10.32 -6.01
N ILE A 8 12.03 -9.69 -5.22
CA ILE A 8 12.29 -9.45 -3.80
C ILE A 8 12.47 -10.77 -3.05
N LYS A 9 11.60 -11.76 -3.28
CA LYS A 9 11.75 -13.11 -2.71
C LYS A 9 13.12 -13.72 -3.02
N ASN A 10 13.60 -13.58 -4.25
CA ASN A 10 14.92 -14.08 -4.64
C ASN A 10 16.05 -13.33 -3.92
N GLN A 11 15.98 -12.00 -3.81
CA GLN A 11 16.98 -11.22 -3.08
C GLN A 11 17.01 -11.59 -1.57
N LEU A 12 15.85 -11.83 -0.97
CA LEU A 12 15.75 -12.26 0.43
C LEU A 12 16.33 -13.67 0.66
N ARG A 13 16.18 -14.59 -0.30
CA ARG A 13 16.85 -15.90 -0.23
C ARG A 13 18.37 -15.78 -0.22
N LEU A 14 18.91 -14.86 -1.00
CA LEU A 14 20.36 -14.59 -1.07
C LEU A 14 20.89 -13.95 0.21
N ARG A 15 20.07 -13.21 0.97
CA ARG A 15 20.43 -12.55 2.22
C ARG A 15 20.90 -13.53 3.30
N LYS A 16 20.35 -14.75 3.37
CA LYS A 16 20.65 -15.74 4.43
C LYS A 16 22.12 -16.17 4.51
N HIS A 17 22.93 -15.78 3.54
CA HIS A 17 24.35 -16.19 3.42
C HIS A 17 25.34 -15.02 3.54
N LEU A 18 24.88 -13.80 3.86
CA LEU A 18 25.77 -12.64 3.93
C LEU A 18 26.03 -12.23 5.39
N PRO A 19 27.29 -11.98 5.77
CA PRO A 19 27.61 -11.39 7.08
C PRO A 19 27.02 -9.96 7.15
N THR A 20 26.51 -9.59 8.32
CA THR A 20 26.06 -8.23 8.62
C THR A 20 27.26 -7.28 8.60
N MET A 21 27.37 -6.45 7.58
CA MET A 21 28.42 -5.45 7.45
C MET A 21 28.06 -4.17 8.23
N GLN A 22 29.02 -3.65 8.98
CA GLN A 22 28.81 -2.48 9.86
C GLN A 22 28.93 -1.12 9.15
N GLN A 23 29.49 -1.05 7.93
CA GLN A 23 29.70 0.21 7.19
C GLN A 23 29.27 0.07 5.74
N ASP A 24 28.56 1.09 5.25
CA ASP A 24 28.00 1.15 3.90
C ASP A 24 28.90 1.92 2.90
N VAL A 25 30.17 1.55 2.88
CA VAL A 25 31.15 2.16 1.97
C VAL A 25 30.80 1.90 0.50
N GLY A 26 30.25 0.73 0.20
CA GLY A 26 30.04 0.30 -1.19
C GLY A 26 28.95 1.07 -1.92
N SER A 27 27.84 1.43 -1.25
CA SER A 27 26.77 2.19 -1.89
C SER A 27 27.18 3.64 -2.14
N ILE A 28 27.96 4.24 -1.25
CA ILE A 28 28.52 5.57 -1.42
C ILE A 28 29.46 5.59 -2.62
N LEU A 29 30.41 4.64 -2.69
CA LEU A 29 31.31 4.49 -3.85
C LEU A 29 30.55 4.36 -5.16
N LYS A 30 29.54 3.48 -5.21
CA LYS A 30 28.72 3.25 -6.41
C LYS A 30 28.00 4.53 -6.85
N HIS A 31 27.50 5.31 -5.90
CA HIS A 31 26.82 6.56 -6.20
C HIS A 31 27.79 7.56 -6.84
N HIS A 32 28.93 7.85 -6.20
CA HIS A 32 29.92 8.79 -6.73
C HIS A 32 30.51 8.35 -8.08
N ARG A 33 30.82 7.07 -8.25
CA ARG A 33 31.25 6.58 -9.56
C ARG A 33 30.21 6.87 -10.65
N LYS A 34 28.94 6.65 -10.38
CA LYS A 34 27.87 6.92 -11.35
C LYS A 34 27.63 8.39 -11.60
N GLU A 35 27.75 9.25 -10.58
CA GLU A 35 27.69 10.72 -10.75
C GLU A 35 28.82 11.24 -11.64
N MET A 36 30.01 10.64 -11.52
CA MET A 36 31.14 10.96 -12.38
C MET A 36 31.02 10.34 -13.79
N GLY A 37 29.95 9.57 -14.07
CA GLY A 37 29.72 8.90 -15.35
C GLY A 37 30.67 7.73 -15.63
N LEU A 38 31.41 7.23 -14.63
CA LEU A 38 32.43 6.20 -14.81
C LEU A 38 31.81 4.78 -14.87
N THR A 39 32.36 3.94 -15.77
CA THR A 39 32.09 2.51 -15.79
C THR A 39 32.73 1.79 -14.59
N LEU A 40 32.44 0.51 -14.38
CA LEU A 40 33.12 -0.28 -13.34
C LEU A 40 34.61 -0.42 -13.62
N GLU A 41 34.99 -0.59 -14.90
CA GLU A 41 36.38 -0.67 -15.37
C GLU A 41 37.15 0.61 -15.03
N GLU A 42 36.62 1.75 -15.44
CA GLU A 42 37.22 3.08 -15.17
C GLU A 42 37.28 3.37 -13.66
N GLY A 43 36.26 2.97 -12.90
CA GLY A 43 36.24 3.11 -11.45
C GLY A 43 37.30 2.26 -10.73
N ALA A 44 37.58 1.07 -11.23
CA ALA A 44 38.54 0.13 -10.67
C ALA A 44 39.99 0.41 -11.09
N GLU A 45 40.20 1.09 -12.22
CA GLU A 45 41.49 1.36 -12.84
C GLU A 45 42.48 2.02 -11.87
N GLY A 46 43.67 1.44 -11.77
CA GLY A 46 44.74 1.92 -10.87
C GLY A 46 44.55 1.57 -9.40
N ILE A 47 43.41 0.99 -8.98
CA ILE A 47 43.11 0.65 -7.59
C ILE A 47 43.00 -0.86 -7.39
N CYS A 48 42.09 -1.53 -8.14
CA CYS A 48 41.79 -2.93 -7.91
C CYS A 48 41.20 -3.60 -9.16
N SER A 49 40.87 -4.90 -9.09
CA SER A 49 40.13 -5.55 -10.18
C SER A 49 38.67 -5.09 -10.24
N VAL A 50 38.09 -5.11 -11.44
CA VAL A 50 36.66 -4.80 -11.67
C VAL A 50 35.75 -5.67 -10.79
N SER A 51 36.09 -6.96 -10.68
CA SER A 51 35.35 -7.91 -9.83
C SER A 51 35.41 -7.53 -8.33
N TYR A 52 36.55 -6.99 -7.88
CA TYR A 52 36.70 -6.53 -6.50
C TYR A 52 35.84 -5.29 -6.26
N LEU A 53 35.93 -4.25 -7.12
CA LEU A 53 35.08 -3.06 -7.01
C LEU A 53 33.60 -3.42 -7.04
N SER A 54 33.18 -4.29 -7.96
CA SER A 54 31.79 -4.76 -8.03
C SER A 54 31.32 -5.41 -6.73
N LYS A 55 32.16 -6.20 -6.06
CA LYS A 55 31.86 -6.80 -4.76
C LYS A 55 31.77 -5.77 -3.64
N VAL A 56 32.67 -4.77 -3.64
CA VAL A 56 32.64 -3.63 -2.71
C VAL A 56 31.35 -2.82 -2.90
N GLU A 57 31.05 -2.39 -4.13
CA GLU A 57 29.86 -1.59 -4.43
C GLU A 57 28.52 -2.29 -4.13
N ASN A 58 28.53 -3.62 -4.10
CA ASN A 58 27.37 -4.41 -3.70
C ASN A 58 27.43 -4.83 -2.22
N ASN A 59 28.33 -4.25 -1.42
CA ASN A 59 28.54 -4.53 -0.01
C ASN A 59 28.74 -6.04 0.30
N LEU A 60 29.36 -6.77 -0.62
CA LEU A 60 29.69 -8.18 -0.44
C LEU A 60 31.01 -8.39 0.28
N ILE A 61 31.90 -7.40 0.21
CA ILE A 61 33.19 -7.33 0.91
C ILE A 61 33.41 -5.91 1.40
N HIS A 62 34.05 -5.77 2.55
CA HIS A 62 34.51 -4.48 3.06
C HIS A 62 35.93 -4.24 2.57
N PRO A 63 36.23 -3.09 1.91
CA PRO A 63 37.58 -2.77 1.48
C PRO A 63 38.46 -2.49 2.69
N SER A 64 39.75 -2.86 2.59
CA SER A 64 40.72 -2.47 3.62
C SER A 64 40.97 -0.95 3.60
N ASP A 65 41.50 -0.40 4.72
CA ASP A 65 41.79 1.03 4.87
C ASP A 65 42.64 1.58 3.72
N LYS A 66 43.57 0.77 3.20
CA LYS A 66 44.37 1.10 2.02
C LYS A 66 43.52 1.36 0.76
N TYR A 67 42.55 0.49 0.50
CA TYR A 67 41.65 0.66 -0.64
C TYR A 67 40.65 1.80 -0.41
N ILE A 68 40.20 1.99 0.84
CA ILE A 68 39.33 3.12 1.20
C ILE A 68 40.04 4.42 0.83
N ALA A 69 41.28 4.65 1.28
CA ALA A 69 42.06 5.86 0.97
C ALA A 69 42.23 6.10 -0.54
N LEU A 70 42.48 5.04 -1.34
CA LEU A 70 42.58 5.15 -2.79
C LEU A 70 41.28 5.52 -3.46
N PHE A 71 40.15 4.97 -2.96
CA PHE A 71 38.83 5.31 -3.46
C PHE A 71 38.42 6.73 -3.06
N GLU A 72 38.74 7.18 -1.82
CA GLU A 72 38.50 8.56 -1.36
C GLU A 72 39.23 9.57 -2.25
N GLU A 73 40.49 9.29 -2.60
CA GLU A 73 41.29 10.14 -3.50
C GLU A 73 40.70 10.18 -4.92
N LYS A 74 40.37 9.02 -5.49
CA LYS A 74 39.85 8.93 -6.87
C LYS A 74 38.46 9.52 -7.04
N PHE A 75 37.56 9.25 -6.09
CA PHE A 75 36.17 9.70 -6.17
C PHE A 75 35.91 11.01 -5.42
N LYS A 76 36.92 11.59 -4.78
CA LYS A 76 36.84 12.85 -4.00
C LYS A 76 35.70 12.81 -2.96
N VAL A 77 35.61 11.73 -2.21
CA VAL A 77 34.57 11.46 -1.23
C VAL A 77 35.20 11.04 0.10
N ASP A 78 34.63 11.43 1.22
CA ASP A 78 34.97 10.89 2.53
C ASP A 78 34.11 9.64 2.78
N LEU A 79 34.76 8.48 2.87
CA LEU A 79 34.10 7.18 3.11
C LEU A 79 34.09 6.79 4.59
N LYS A 80 34.77 7.59 5.43
CA LYS A 80 34.87 7.34 6.88
C LYS A 80 33.81 8.09 7.68
N GLU A 81 33.03 8.97 7.02
CA GLU A 81 31.88 9.59 7.68
C GLU A 81 30.90 8.49 8.13
N LYS A 82 30.84 8.33 9.45
CA LYS A 82 29.81 7.48 10.05
C LYS A 82 28.46 8.16 9.79
N PRO A 83 27.42 7.39 9.40
CA PRO A 83 26.06 7.90 9.45
C PRO A 83 25.86 8.52 10.84
N SER A 84 25.45 9.76 10.87
CA SER A 84 25.33 10.48 12.14
C SER A 84 24.28 9.78 12.99
N ARG A 85 24.48 9.68 14.30
CA ARG A 85 23.42 9.23 15.24
C ARG A 85 22.09 9.95 14.99
N LEU A 86 22.16 11.18 14.50
CA LEU A 86 21.02 11.97 14.05
C LEU A 86 20.14 11.28 13.00
N GLU A 87 20.68 10.45 12.10
CA GLU A 87 19.87 9.78 11.08
C GLU A 87 19.05 8.61 11.64
N GLU A 88 19.61 7.87 12.61
CA GLU A 88 18.87 6.82 13.32
C GLU A 88 17.77 7.43 14.20
N ASP A 89 18.05 8.53 14.87
CA ASP A 89 17.09 9.26 15.69
C ASP A 89 15.95 9.85 14.83
N ILE A 90 16.24 10.32 13.61
CA ILE A 90 15.24 10.85 12.68
C ILE A 90 14.26 9.77 12.22
N ILE A 91 14.73 8.58 11.87
CA ILE A 91 13.80 7.51 11.42
C ILE A 91 12.91 7.03 12.55
N ASP A 92 13.46 6.90 13.76
CA ASP A 92 12.65 6.51 14.93
C ASP A 92 11.64 7.61 15.28
N PHE A 93 12.01 8.89 15.13
CA PHE A 93 11.09 10.01 15.24
C PHE A 93 9.95 9.93 14.19
N ILE A 94 10.28 9.68 12.91
CA ILE A 94 9.28 9.55 11.83
C ILE A 94 8.32 8.38 12.12
N ILE A 95 8.84 7.22 12.53
CA ILE A 95 8.03 6.04 12.86
C ILE A 95 7.12 6.36 14.05
N ASN A 96 7.65 7.00 15.09
CA ASN A 96 6.88 7.39 16.26
C ASN A 96 5.73 8.34 15.89
N LYS A 97 6.02 9.42 15.15
CA LYS A 97 5.00 10.36 14.67
C LYS A 97 3.94 9.68 13.81
N HIS A 98 4.35 8.79 12.91
CA HIS A 98 3.43 8.04 12.07
C HIS A 98 2.57 7.05 12.88
N PHE A 99 3.15 6.45 13.93
CA PHE A 99 2.42 5.55 14.81
C PHE A 99 1.30 6.26 15.57
N TYR A 100 1.52 7.50 16.00
CA TYR A 100 0.52 8.31 16.72
C TYR A 100 -0.31 9.22 15.81
N ASP A 101 -0.25 9.05 14.48
CA ASP A 101 -0.94 9.88 13.47
C ASP A 101 -0.67 11.38 13.65
N GLU A 102 0.56 11.72 14.07
CA GLU A 102 0.98 13.08 14.27
C GLU A 102 1.64 13.69 13.02
N PRO A 103 1.51 15.01 12.79
CA PRO A 103 2.14 15.67 11.64
C PRO A 103 3.66 15.49 11.65
N ILE A 104 4.21 15.10 10.49
CA ILE A 104 5.65 14.89 10.29
C ILE A 104 6.22 16.06 9.53
N GLN A 105 7.05 16.85 10.18
CA GLN A 105 7.80 17.95 9.58
C GLN A 105 9.29 17.69 9.80
N VAL A 106 9.96 17.22 8.76
CA VAL A 106 11.40 16.97 8.76
C VAL A 106 12.02 17.69 7.56
N ASP A 107 13.11 18.45 7.78
CA ASP A 107 13.88 19.01 6.67
C ASP A 107 14.64 17.87 5.97
N LEU A 108 14.33 17.66 4.68
CA LEU A 108 14.96 16.65 3.85
C LEU A 108 16.49 16.78 3.76
N LYS A 109 17.04 17.96 4.09
CA LYS A 109 18.49 18.14 4.17
C LYS A 109 19.16 17.25 5.20
N PHE A 110 18.45 16.91 6.29
CA PHE A 110 18.94 15.97 7.31
C PHE A 110 18.92 14.50 6.86
N MET A 111 18.30 14.21 5.72
CA MET A 111 18.25 12.88 5.10
C MET A 111 18.94 12.89 3.73
N SER A 112 19.83 13.83 3.46
CA SER A 112 20.47 14.00 2.14
C SER A 112 21.64 13.05 1.89
N GLY A 113 21.92 12.13 2.81
CA GLY A 113 22.95 11.10 2.63
C GLY A 113 22.75 10.28 1.34
N LEU A 114 23.86 9.90 0.73
CA LEU A 114 23.91 9.17 -0.55
C LEU A 114 23.94 7.66 -0.37
N ASP A 115 24.13 7.22 0.87
CA ASP A 115 24.12 5.81 1.24
C ASP A 115 22.70 5.20 1.20
N TYR A 116 22.63 3.87 1.17
CA TYR A 116 21.34 3.19 1.07
C TYR A 116 20.45 3.37 2.32
N LYS A 117 21.04 3.64 3.50
CA LYS A 117 20.27 3.84 4.74
C LYS A 117 19.55 5.17 4.70
N SER A 118 20.26 6.26 4.34
CA SER A 118 19.65 7.58 4.13
C SER A 118 18.56 7.52 3.07
N LYS A 119 18.78 6.79 1.98
CA LYS A 119 17.76 6.56 0.93
C LYS A 119 16.56 5.79 1.45
N LEU A 120 16.75 4.83 2.36
CA LEU A 120 15.66 4.09 2.99
C LEU A 120 14.81 4.98 3.91
N ASN A 121 15.47 5.84 4.67
CA ASN A 121 14.80 6.83 5.54
C ASN A 121 14.00 7.84 4.70
N GLN A 122 14.56 8.31 3.58
CA GLN A 122 13.85 9.15 2.60
C GLN A 122 12.64 8.41 2.01
N LEU A 123 12.78 7.12 1.64
CA LEU A 123 11.67 6.32 1.11
C LEU A 123 10.50 6.29 2.11
N MET A 124 10.76 6.01 3.38
CA MET A 124 9.74 5.99 4.43
C MET A 124 9.04 7.35 4.55
N TYR A 125 9.82 8.44 4.67
CA TYR A 125 9.28 9.79 4.76
C TYR A 125 8.40 10.15 3.56
N LEU A 126 8.90 9.94 2.33
CA LEU A 126 8.19 10.25 1.09
C LEU A 126 6.88 9.45 0.98
N THR A 127 6.90 8.21 1.45
CA THR A 127 5.73 7.33 1.41
C THR A 127 4.67 7.79 2.40
N ILE A 128 5.05 8.13 3.63
CA ILE A 128 4.11 8.61 4.66
C ILE A 128 3.53 9.97 4.25
N THR A 129 4.39 10.88 3.75
CA THR A 129 3.95 12.22 3.32
C THR A 129 3.26 12.26 1.94
N ASN A 130 2.89 11.09 1.42
CA ASN A 130 2.14 10.93 0.17
C ASN A 130 2.84 11.46 -1.10
N GLN A 131 4.18 11.52 -1.12
CA GLN A 131 4.96 11.93 -2.29
C GLN A 131 5.25 10.71 -3.19
N VAL A 132 4.20 10.10 -3.74
CA VAL A 132 4.22 8.76 -4.37
C VAL A 132 5.27 8.64 -5.49
N GLU A 133 5.33 9.59 -6.43
CA GLU A 133 6.26 9.49 -7.57
C GLU A 133 7.73 9.60 -7.15
N ARG A 134 8.04 10.45 -6.15
CA ARG A 134 9.40 10.53 -5.58
C ARG A 134 9.75 9.25 -4.81
N ALA A 135 8.80 8.71 -4.05
CA ALA A 135 8.97 7.44 -3.33
C ALA A 135 9.22 6.27 -4.29
N LYS A 136 8.52 6.19 -5.43
CA LYS A 136 8.76 5.18 -6.48
C LYS A 136 10.19 5.26 -7.04
N LYS A 137 10.68 6.46 -7.32
CA LYS A 137 12.07 6.65 -7.78
C LYS A 137 13.05 6.13 -6.74
N GLN A 138 12.87 6.54 -5.48
CA GLN A 138 13.72 6.13 -4.37
C GLN A 138 13.70 4.62 -4.14
N TYR A 139 12.53 3.99 -4.25
CA TYR A 139 12.36 2.55 -4.21
C TYR A 139 13.21 1.83 -5.27
N MET A 140 13.19 2.30 -6.52
CA MET A 140 13.98 1.69 -7.61
C MET A 140 15.49 1.77 -7.35
N GLU A 141 15.95 2.84 -6.73
CA GLU A 141 17.36 3.00 -6.34
C GLU A 141 17.78 2.04 -5.23
N LEU A 142 16.85 1.68 -4.33
CA LEU A 142 17.10 0.76 -3.21
C LEU A 142 17.05 -0.73 -3.58
N MET A 143 16.38 -1.09 -4.67
CA MET A 143 16.21 -2.49 -5.09
C MET A 143 17.50 -3.33 -5.12
N PRO A 144 18.65 -2.82 -5.61
CA PRO A 144 19.91 -3.57 -5.62
C PRO A 144 20.46 -3.89 -4.23
N TYR A 145 20.05 -3.12 -3.20
CA TYR A 145 20.57 -3.21 -1.85
C TYR A 145 19.73 -4.04 -0.88
N ILE A 146 18.57 -4.58 -1.31
CA ILE A 146 17.65 -5.35 -0.44
C ILE A 146 18.37 -6.47 0.32
N LYS A 147 19.30 -7.17 -0.32
CA LYS A 147 20.08 -8.27 0.29
C LYS A 147 20.98 -7.79 1.44
N ASN A 148 21.34 -6.52 1.47
CA ASN A 148 22.26 -5.93 2.44
C ASN A 148 21.52 -5.36 3.68
N LEU A 149 20.20 -5.18 3.59
CA LEU A 149 19.40 -4.60 4.66
C LEU A 149 19.43 -5.48 5.92
N ASN A 150 19.64 -4.91 7.08
CA ASN A 150 19.45 -5.60 8.36
C ASN A 150 17.95 -5.85 8.63
N THR A 151 17.61 -6.47 9.75
CA THR A 151 16.20 -6.83 10.05
C THR A 151 15.31 -5.62 10.21
N LYS A 152 15.76 -4.53 10.89
CA LYS A 152 15.02 -3.28 11.07
C LYS A 152 14.83 -2.57 9.72
N GLU A 153 15.90 -2.44 8.96
CA GLU A 153 15.92 -1.84 7.63
C GLU A 153 15.01 -2.58 6.64
N LEU A 154 15.03 -3.91 6.68
CA LEU A 154 14.14 -4.72 5.82
C LEU A 154 12.67 -4.50 6.18
N LYS A 155 12.30 -4.52 7.47
CA LYS A 155 10.93 -4.21 7.91
C LYS A 155 10.50 -2.83 7.40
N LEU A 156 11.37 -1.82 7.52
CA LEU A 156 11.12 -0.46 7.06
C LEU A 156 10.88 -0.42 5.54
N PHE A 157 11.72 -1.10 4.78
CA PHE A 157 11.59 -1.22 3.32
C PHE A 157 10.27 -1.90 2.92
N LEU A 158 9.95 -3.05 3.52
CA LEU A 158 8.73 -3.80 3.22
C LEU A 158 7.47 -3.03 3.60
N TYR A 159 7.48 -2.32 4.73
CA TYR A 159 6.38 -1.48 5.17
C TYR A 159 6.16 -0.30 4.21
N SER A 160 7.23 0.43 3.87
CA SER A 160 7.15 1.53 2.90
C SER A 160 6.61 1.08 1.54
N MET A 161 7.07 -0.09 1.08
CA MET A 161 6.59 -0.68 -0.15
C MET A 161 5.11 -1.07 -0.09
N ALA A 162 4.67 -1.68 1.02
CA ALA A 162 3.27 -2.04 1.21
C ALA A 162 2.36 -0.79 1.23
N LEU A 163 2.81 0.30 1.86
CA LEU A 163 2.11 1.59 1.82
C LEU A 163 1.96 2.12 0.38
N LEU A 164 3.02 2.06 -0.43
CA LEU A 164 2.96 2.47 -1.84
C LEU A 164 1.97 1.63 -2.65
N LEU A 165 2.03 0.30 -2.49
CA LEU A 165 1.13 -0.62 -3.17
C LEU A 165 -0.34 -0.41 -2.78
N THR A 166 -0.59 -0.14 -1.50
CA THR A 166 -1.94 0.17 -1.01
C THR A 166 -2.49 1.45 -1.64
N LYS A 167 -1.66 2.48 -1.79
CA LYS A 167 -2.04 3.73 -2.47
C LYS A 167 -2.35 3.52 -3.96
N GLU A 168 -1.69 2.56 -4.59
CA GLU A 168 -1.99 2.14 -5.97
C GLU A 168 -3.24 1.25 -6.07
N GLY A 169 -3.84 0.82 -4.95
CA GLY A 169 -4.98 -0.10 -4.92
C GLY A 169 -4.58 -1.58 -5.09
N ARG A 170 -3.30 -1.93 -5.02
CA ARG A 170 -2.73 -3.28 -5.15
C ARG A 170 -2.66 -3.97 -3.79
N LEU A 171 -3.82 -4.24 -3.19
CA LEU A 171 -3.90 -4.72 -1.81
C LEU A 171 -3.30 -6.12 -1.62
N LYS A 172 -3.52 -7.02 -2.60
CA LYS A 172 -2.95 -8.37 -2.59
C LYS A 172 -1.42 -8.34 -2.60
N ASP A 173 -0.85 -7.50 -3.43
CA ASP A 173 0.60 -7.34 -3.51
C ASP A 173 1.16 -6.73 -2.23
N ALA A 174 0.49 -5.72 -1.66
CA ALA A 174 0.86 -5.11 -0.38
C ALA A 174 0.85 -6.16 0.75
N PHE A 175 -0.20 -6.97 0.84
CA PHE A 175 -0.30 -8.05 1.81
C PHE A 175 0.81 -9.09 1.62
N SER A 176 1.07 -9.50 0.38
CA SER A 176 2.12 -10.48 0.06
C SER A 176 3.52 -9.96 0.42
N VAL A 177 3.78 -8.65 0.23
CA VAL A 177 5.05 -8.02 0.62
C VAL A 177 5.24 -8.05 2.12
N LEU A 178 4.20 -7.71 2.89
CA LEU A 178 4.26 -7.77 4.35
C LEU A 178 4.47 -9.20 4.87
N ASN A 179 4.15 -10.22 4.12
CA ASN A 179 4.36 -11.62 4.49
C ASN A 179 5.75 -12.16 4.12
N LEU A 180 6.65 -11.35 3.53
CA LEU A 180 7.98 -11.82 3.12
C LEU A 180 8.96 -12.02 4.28
N ASP A 181 8.72 -11.38 5.42
CA ASP A 181 9.60 -11.44 6.62
C ASP A 181 8.80 -11.93 7.83
N MET A 182 8.56 -13.24 7.91
CA MET A 182 7.84 -13.88 9.03
C MET A 182 8.83 -14.58 9.96
N PRO A 183 8.59 -14.63 11.29
CA PRO A 183 7.44 -14.12 12.06
C PRO A 183 7.62 -12.66 12.53
N TYR A 184 6.56 -11.86 12.43
CA TYR A 184 6.56 -10.52 13.02
C TYR A 184 6.39 -10.56 14.53
N LYS A 185 7.28 -9.82 15.21
CA LYS A 185 7.07 -9.47 16.61
C LYS A 185 6.54 -8.03 16.65
N MET A 186 5.52 -7.80 17.46
CA MET A 186 4.98 -6.47 17.74
C MET A 186 5.76 -5.77 18.87
N ASP A 187 7.06 -6.03 18.95
CA ASP A 187 7.97 -5.53 19.98
C ASP A 187 8.44 -4.07 19.77
N CYS A 188 7.98 -3.45 18.69
CA CYS A 188 8.28 -2.06 18.35
C CYS A 188 7.14 -1.44 17.54
N TYR A 189 7.10 -0.11 17.47
CA TYR A 189 6.07 0.64 16.72
C TYR A 189 5.93 0.19 15.26
N LEU A 190 7.06 -0.02 14.58
CA LEU A 190 7.04 -0.50 13.18
C LEU A 190 6.39 -1.89 13.08
N GLY A 191 6.67 -2.81 14.01
CA GLY A 191 6.03 -4.12 14.05
C GLY A 191 4.52 -4.03 14.25
N CYS A 192 4.06 -3.15 15.14
CA CYS A 192 2.63 -2.88 15.35
C CYS A 192 1.96 -2.29 14.10
N LEU A 193 2.61 -1.32 13.44
CA LEU A 193 2.13 -0.73 12.18
C LEU A 193 2.02 -1.75 11.06
N MET A 194 3.00 -2.64 10.92
CA MET A 194 2.98 -3.71 9.92
C MET A 194 1.83 -4.68 10.18
N MET A 195 1.57 -5.06 11.43
CA MET A 195 0.49 -5.97 11.78
C MET A 195 -0.89 -5.30 11.61
N LYS A 196 -1.04 -4.03 12.05
CA LYS A 196 -2.22 -3.20 11.76
C LYS A 196 -2.53 -3.24 10.26
N MET A 197 -1.54 -2.95 9.44
CA MET A 197 -1.70 -2.90 7.99
C MET A 197 -2.11 -4.25 7.39
N ARG A 198 -1.56 -5.37 7.88
CA ARG A 198 -1.95 -6.72 7.44
C ARG A 198 -3.42 -7.01 7.74
N ILE A 199 -3.91 -6.69 8.95
CA ILE A 199 -5.33 -6.87 9.31
C ILE A 199 -6.21 -5.97 8.45
N MET A 200 -5.86 -4.68 8.31
CA MET A 200 -6.59 -3.75 7.46
C MET A 200 -6.69 -4.24 6.00
N LEU A 201 -5.61 -4.75 5.43
CA LEU A 201 -5.61 -5.32 4.08
C LEU A 201 -6.47 -6.59 4.01
N ALA A 202 -6.36 -7.48 5.00
CA ALA A 202 -7.13 -8.70 5.07
C ALA A 202 -8.65 -8.43 5.15
N THR A 203 -9.08 -7.42 5.94
CA THR A 203 -10.50 -7.03 6.02
C THR A 203 -11.02 -6.51 4.68
N LYS A 204 -10.25 -5.68 3.97
CA LYS A 204 -10.62 -5.15 2.65
C LYS A 204 -10.69 -6.22 1.54
N MET A 205 -9.91 -7.27 1.67
CA MET A 205 -9.87 -8.40 0.73
C MET A 205 -10.77 -9.57 1.13
N ASN A 206 -11.46 -9.50 2.27
CA ASN A 206 -12.21 -10.62 2.88
C ASN A 206 -11.35 -11.88 3.06
N ASN A 207 -10.09 -11.72 3.50
CA ASN A 207 -9.22 -12.84 3.86
C ASN A 207 -9.61 -13.38 5.25
N HIS A 208 -10.72 -14.12 5.29
CA HIS A 208 -11.31 -14.65 6.52
C HIS A 208 -10.31 -15.47 7.38
N PRO A 209 -9.53 -16.42 6.81
CA PRO A 209 -8.60 -17.21 7.60
C PRO A 209 -7.58 -16.34 8.35
N PHE A 210 -7.02 -15.32 7.69
CA PHE A 210 -6.06 -14.44 8.33
C PHE A 210 -6.68 -13.62 9.46
N ILE A 211 -7.89 -13.08 9.25
CA ILE A 211 -8.61 -12.27 10.23
C ILE A 211 -8.91 -13.11 11.47
N LEU A 212 -9.50 -14.31 11.30
CA LEU A 212 -9.88 -15.19 12.40
C LEU A 212 -8.67 -15.63 13.25
N LEU A 213 -7.51 -15.82 12.64
CA LEU A 213 -6.32 -16.28 13.35
C LEU A 213 -5.57 -15.15 14.08
N ASN A 214 -5.70 -13.90 13.63
CA ASN A 214 -4.80 -12.84 14.08
C ASN A 214 -5.50 -11.67 14.76
N TYR A 215 -6.74 -11.33 14.42
CA TYR A 215 -7.38 -10.09 14.84
C TYR A 215 -7.43 -9.94 16.37
N GLU A 216 -7.99 -10.93 17.07
CA GLU A 216 -8.18 -10.85 18.53
C GLU A 216 -6.84 -10.76 19.28
N GLN A 217 -5.85 -11.54 18.85
CA GLN A 217 -4.52 -11.52 19.46
C GLN A 217 -3.83 -10.16 19.28
N VAL A 218 -3.97 -9.56 18.10
CA VAL A 218 -3.37 -8.24 17.81
C VAL A 218 -4.06 -7.16 18.61
N VAL A 219 -5.39 -7.14 18.66
CA VAL A 219 -6.14 -6.14 19.45
C VAL A 219 -5.85 -6.28 20.93
N ALA A 220 -5.80 -7.50 21.46
CA ALA A 220 -5.44 -7.73 22.87
C ALA A 220 -4.04 -7.19 23.18
N TYR A 221 -3.04 -7.52 22.34
CA TYR A 221 -1.68 -7.00 22.50
C TYR A 221 -1.63 -5.46 22.51
N LEU A 222 -2.35 -4.80 21.58
CA LEU A 222 -2.38 -3.34 21.50
C LEU A 222 -3.03 -2.70 22.73
N ILE A 223 -4.07 -3.34 23.28
CA ILE A 223 -4.73 -2.87 24.49
C ILE A 223 -3.81 -3.04 25.71
N ASP A 224 -3.14 -4.19 25.84
CA ASP A 224 -2.21 -4.48 26.94
C ASP A 224 -1.01 -3.52 26.98
N HIS A 225 -0.62 -2.98 25.80
CA HIS A 225 0.46 -1.98 25.67
C HIS A 225 -0.06 -0.53 25.61
N GLU A 226 -1.33 -0.30 25.90
CA GLU A 226 -1.97 1.03 25.91
C GLU A 226 -1.98 1.75 24.53
N TYR A 227 -1.84 1.00 23.42
CA TYR A 227 -1.92 1.54 22.06
C TYR A 227 -3.37 1.64 21.56
N TYR A 228 -4.21 2.28 22.36
CA TYR A 228 -5.67 2.33 22.17
C TYR A 228 -6.08 2.92 20.82
N HIS A 229 -5.38 3.93 20.33
CA HIS A 229 -5.67 4.55 19.02
C HIS A 229 -5.57 3.54 17.87
N ILE A 230 -4.49 2.72 17.82
CA ILE A 230 -4.35 1.66 16.82
C ILE A 230 -5.42 0.57 17.00
N ALA A 231 -5.68 0.17 18.25
CA ALA A 231 -6.72 -0.82 18.55
C ALA A 231 -8.11 -0.33 18.11
N HIS A 232 -8.42 0.94 18.29
CA HIS A 232 -9.69 1.55 17.87
C HIS A 232 -9.85 1.59 16.35
N GLU A 233 -8.79 1.93 15.61
CA GLU A 233 -8.81 1.89 14.15
C GLU A 233 -9.04 0.46 13.64
N LEU A 234 -8.36 -0.53 14.20
CA LEU A 234 -8.57 -1.94 13.82
C LEU A 234 -9.98 -2.43 14.17
N LYS A 235 -10.54 -1.99 15.31
CA LYS A 235 -11.94 -2.30 15.66
C LYS A 235 -12.91 -1.70 14.64
N TYR A 236 -12.67 -0.47 14.18
CA TYR A 236 -13.48 0.14 13.13
C TYR A 236 -13.43 -0.65 11.84
N ASP A 237 -12.23 -0.98 11.33
CA ASP A 237 -12.05 -1.79 10.12
C ASP A 237 -12.73 -3.16 10.26
N TYR A 238 -12.68 -3.75 11.45
CA TYR A 238 -13.34 -5.02 11.73
C TYR A 238 -14.87 -4.91 11.75
N ILE A 239 -15.44 -3.85 12.31
CA ILE A 239 -16.88 -3.59 12.25
C ILE A 239 -17.33 -3.42 10.80
N VAL A 240 -16.59 -2.64 10.00
CA VAL A 240 -16.85 -2.46 8.55
C VAL A 240 -16.83 -3.80 7.81
N TYR A 241 -15.93 -4.72 8.19
CA TYR A 241 -15.88 -6.07 7.65
C TYR A 241 -17.06 -6.93 8.11
N LEU A 242 -17.45 -6.86 9.39
CA LEU A 242 -18.53 -7.67 9.98
C LEU A 242 -19.92 -7.32 9.45
N VAL A 243 -20.13 -6.10 8.96
CA VAL A 243 -21.42 -5.59 8.48
C VAL A 243 -22.12 -6.56 7.51
N GLN A 244 -21.38 -7.32 6.73
CA GLN A 244 -21.91 -8.28 5.77
C GLN A 244 -22.40 -9.60 6.40
N PHE A 245 -22.18 -9.83 7.71
CA PHE A 245 -22.46 -11.11 8.38
C PHE A 245 -23.41 -10.99 9.57
N ILE A 246 -23.73 -9.78 10.00
CA ILE A 246 -24.50 -9.53 11.24
C ILE A 246 -25.87 -8.91 10.92
N THR A 247 -26.80 -9.01 11.87
CA THR A 247 -28.12 -8.37 11.78
C THR A 247 -28.02 -6.88 12.15
N LEU A 248 -29.03 -6.07 11.77
CA LEU A 248 -29.08 -4.65 12.13
C LEU A 248 -29.05 -4.44 13.64
N GLU A 249 -29.81 -5.21 14.40
CA GLU A 249 -29.87 -5.14 15.86
C GLU A 249 -28.48 -5.34 16.49
N ASN A 250 -27.74 -6.36 16.04
CA ASN A 250 -26.39 -6.61 16.51
C ASN A 250 -25.43 -5.49 16.10
N LEU A 251 -25.58 -4.94 14.89
CA LEU A 251 -24.78 -3.82 14.43
C LEU A 251 -25.03 -2.57 15.29
N GLU A 252 -26.29 -2.21 15.50
CA GLU A 252 -26.67 -1.06 16.33
C GLU A 252 -26.14 -1.20 17.75
N TYR A 253 -26.25 -2.40 18.35
CA TYR A 253 -25.67 -2.68 19.66
C TYR A 253 -24.15 -2.49 19.67
N MET A 254 -23.44 -2.99 18.64
CA MET A 254 -21.99 -2.82 18.53
C MET A 254 -21.60 -1.34 18.37
N LEU A 255 -22.33 -0.57 17.57
CA LEU A 255 -22.08 0.86 17.36
C LEU A 255 -22.35 1.69 18.60
N ASP A 256 -23.39 1.34 19.37
CA ASP A 256 -23.70 1.99 20.64
C ASP A 256 -22.59 1.78 21.69
N LYS A 257 -22.07 0.55 21.78
CA LYS A 257 -20.95 0.21 22.67
C LYS A 257 -19.60 0.77 22.19
N SER A 258 -19.49 1.18 20.94
CA SER A 258 -18.25 1.71 20.35
C SER A 258 -18.14 3.22 20.52
N LEU A 259 -17.94 3.67 21.78
CA LEU A 259 -17.84 5.10 22.14
C LEU A 259 -16.66 5.83 21.49
N HIS A 260 -15.66 5.10 21.04
CA HIS A 260 -14.47 5.63 20.35
C HIS A 260 -14.71 5.97 18.88
N LEU A 261 -15.82 5.49 18.27
CA LEU A 261 -16.14 5.80 16.88
C LEU A 261 -16.77 7.18 16.75
N LYS A 262 -16.32 7.93 15.75
CA LYS A 262 -16.92 9.21 15.37
C LYS A 262 -18.30 8.98 14.76
N ASP A 263 -19.19 9.97 14.87
CA ASP A 263 -20.55 9.87 14.33
C ASP A 263 -20.56 9.58 12.82
N GLU A 264 -19.62 10.15 12.07
CA GLU A 264 -19.48 9.90 10.64
C GLU A 264 -19.11 8.44 10.35
N GLN A 265 -18.23 7.84 11.17
CA GLN A 265 -17.86 6.44 11.04
C GLN A 265 -19.07 5.53 11.32
N LYS A 266 -19.85 5.83 12.35
CA LYS A 266 -21.10 5.08 12.65
C LYS A 266 -22.10 5.19 11.51
N LYS A 267 -22.33 6.38 10.98
CA LYS A 267 -23.18 6.62 9.82
C LYS A 267 -22.70 5.86 8.58
N TYR A 268 -21.40 5.89 8.30
CA TYR A 268 -20.84 5.11 7.19
C TYR A 268 -21.16 3.62 7.33
N VAL A 269 -20.95 3.05 8.50
CA VAL A 269 -21.20 1.63 8.77
C VAL A 269 -22.67 1.29 8.57
N LEU A 270 -23.59 2.12 9.05
CA LEU A 270 -25.04 1.95 8.88
C LEU A 270 -25.45 2.08 7.40
N ALA A 271 -24.97 3.10 6.68
CA ALA A 271 -25.24 3.25 5.26
C ALA A 271 -24.74 2.06 4.45
N ARG A 272 -23.55 1.54 4.80
CA ARG A 272 -22.99 0.34 4.19
C ARG A 272 -23.84 -0.91 4.48
N TYR A 273 -24.35 -1.06 5.72
CA TYR A 273 -25.27 -2.15 6.05
C TYR A 273 -26.51 -2.14 5.17
N HIS A 274 -27.20 -1.00 5.10
CA HIS A 274 -28.40 -0.85 4.25
C HIS A 274 -28.10 -1.09 2.78
N PHE A 275 -26.97 -0.57 2.29
CA PHE A 275 -26.54 -0.79 0.91
C PHE A 275 -26.32 -2.28 0.60
N LEU A 276 -25.60 -3.02 1.46
CA LEU A 276 -25.32 -4.44 1.25
C LEU A 276 -26.58 -5.32 1.34
N ASN A 277 -27.60 -4.88 2.08
CA ASN A 277 -28.89 -5.55 2.19
C ASN A 277 -29.90 -5.09 1.12
N GLY A 278 -29.50 -4.25 0.16
CA GLY A 278 -30.38 -3.77 -0.92
C GLY A 278 -31.37 -2.67 -0.50
N SER A 279 -31.31 -2.19 0.75
CA SER A 279 -32.17 -1.12 1.30
C SER A 279 -31.59 0.25 0.93
N TYR A 280 -31.55 0.56 -0.36
CA TYR A 280 -30.89 1.78 -0.87
C TYR A 280 -31.59 3.08 -0.42
N GLU A 281 -32.92 3.02 -0.23
CA GLU A 281 -33.72 4.16 0.23
C GLU A 281 -33.41 4.53 1.68
N GLU A 282 -33.05 3.56 2.53
CA GLU A 282 -32.58 3.80 3.89
C GLU A 282 -31.13 4.29 3.92
N ALA A 283 -30.28 3.79 3.00
CA ALA A 283 -28.87 4.22 2.91
C ALA A 283 -28.72 5.68 2.43
N TYR A 284 -29.59 6.12 1.54
CA TYR A 284 -29.47 7.42 0.87
C TYR A 284 -29.50 8.64 1.81
N PRO A 285 -30.48 8.79 2.73
CA PRO A 285 -30.51 9.94 3.65
C PRO A 285 -29.30 9.96 4.59
N ILE A 286 -28.72 8.80 4.90
CA ILE A 286 -27.55 8.73 5.77
C ILE A 286 -26.33 9.34 5.05
N ILE A 287 -26.12 9.06 3.76
CA ILE A 287 -24.98 9.59 3.01
C ILE A 287 -25.12 11.08 2.66
N GLN A 288 -26.34 11.59 2.53
CA GLN A 288 -26.58 13.01 2.23
C GLN A 288 -26.03 13.96 3.29
N GLY A 289 -25.98 13.52 4.54
CA GLY A 289 -25.48 14.31 5.68
C GLY A 289 -23.99 14.12 5.95
N LEU A 290 -23.28 13.36 5.12
CA LEU A 290 -21.87 13.06 5.34
C LEU A 290 -20.98 13.92 4.42
N GLU A 291 -19.99 14.58 5.02
CA GLU A 291 -18.87 15.06 4.24
C GLU A 291 -18.07 13.87 3.70
N LEU A 292 -17.59 13.99 2.47
CA LEU A 292 -16.80 12.93 1.82
C LEU A 292 -15.39 12.90 2.42
N TYR A 293 -15.24 12.34 3.62
CA TYR A 293 -13.97 12.33 4.36
C TYR A 293 -12.90 11.53 3.66
N ASP A 294 -13.26 10.32 3.19
CA ASP A 294 -12.31 9.39 2.60
C ASP A 294 -12.85 8.74 1.32
N ILE A 295 -12.01 7.90 0.73
CA ILE A 295 -12.30 7.19 -0.52
C ILE A 295 -13.41 6.14 -0.36
N ASN A 296 -13.60 5.57 0.84
CA ASN A 296 -14.61 4.54 1.08
C ASN A 296 -16.00 5.19 1.09
N PHE A 297 -16.14 6.36 1.72
CA PHE A 297 -17.37 7.17 1.68
C PHE A 297 -17.71 7.58 0.24
N TYR A 298 -16.72 8.05 -0.52
CA TYR A 298 -16.91 8.42 -1.90
C TYR A 298 -17.38 7.25 -2.74
N ASN A 299 -16.74 6.08 -2.59
CA ASN A 299 -17.10 4.86 -3.28
C ASN A 299 -18.53 4.41 -2.95
N LEU A 300 -18.88 4.36 -1.68
CA LEU A 300 -20.23 3.99 -1.22
C LEU A 300 -21.28 4.96 -1.75
N SER A 301 -21.02 6.27 -1.68
CA SER A 301 -21.94 7.29 -2.18
C SER A 301 -22.19 7.16 -3.68
N ILE A 302 -21.16 6.94 -4.49
CA ILE A 302 -21.31 6.68 -5.93
C ILE A 302 -22.21 5.47 -6.17
N GLN A 303 -22.01 4.38 -5.44
CA GLN A 303 -22.76 3.15 -5.64
C GLN A 303 -24.23 3.31 -5.22
N ILE A 304 -24.52 3.98 -4.09
CA ILE A 304 -25.90 4.26 -3.65
C ILE A 304 -26.60 5.15 -4.66
N LEU A 305 -26.00 6.27 -5.08
CA LEU A 305 -26.58 7.19 -6.06
C LEU A 305 -26.85 6.51 -7.41
N ASN A 306 -25.96 5.60 -7.84
CA ASN A 306 -26.16 4.80 -9.04
C ASN A 306 -27.37 3.86 -8.92
N LYS A 307 -27.56 3.21 -7.74
CA LYS A 307 -28.67 2.28 -7.49
C LYS A 307 -30.03 2.99 -7.39
N ILE A 308 -30.07 4.16 -6.74
CA ILE A 308 -31.30 4.97 -6.64
C ILE A 308 -31.62 5.67 -7.97
N GLY A 309 -30.62 5.91 -8.81
CA GLY A 309 -30.77 6.60 -10.08
C GLY A 309 -30.82 8.13 -9.95
N ASP A 310 -30.32 8.72 -8.87
CA ASP A 310 -30.19 10.17 -8.71
C ASP A 310 -29.02 10.69 -9.57
N LYS A 311 -29.34 10.98 -10.84
CA LYS A 311 -28.36 11.40 -11.84
C LYS A 311 -27.77 12.76 -11.56
N GLU A 312 -28.51 13.68 -10.92
CA GLU A 312 -28.02 15.03 -10.64
C GLU A 312 -26.99 15.01 -9.51
N ALA A 313 -27.29 14.34 -8.40
CA ALA A 313 -26.35 14.17 -7.30
C ALA A 313 -25.12 13.38 -7.75
N LEU A 314 -25.31 12.31 -8.55
CA LEU A 314 -24.22 11.51 -9.10
C LEU A 314 -23.31 12.36 -10.01
N LYS A 315 -23.87 13.18 -10.89
CA LYS A 315 -23.11 14.09 -11.76
C LYS A 315 -22.28 15.08 -10.96
N LYS A 316 -22.87 15.69 -9.94
CA LYS A 316 -22.17 16.61 -9.04
C LYS A 316 -21.01 15.93 -8.34
N LEU A 317 -21.23 14.71 -7.84
CA LEU A 317 -20.22 13.93 -7.14
C LEU A 317 -19.05 13.56 -8.07
N ILE A 318 -19.31 13.01 -9.23
CA ILE A 318 -18.30 12.62 -10.24
C ILE A 318 -17.51 13.87 -10.72
N SER A 319 -18.20 14.98 -10.97
CA SER A 319 -17.57 16.23 -11.45
C SER A 319 -16.61 16.86 -10.44
N SER A 320 -16.72 16.51 -9.16
CA SER A 320 -15.79 16.98 -8.12
C SER A 320 -14.35 16.51 -8.32
N GLN A 321 -14.15 15.42 -9.05
CA GLN A 321 -12.85 14.78 -9.33
C GLN A 321 -11.97 14.59 -8.09
N LYS A 322 -12.58 14.47 -6.91
CA LYS A 322 -11.87 14.44 -5.61
C LYS A 322 -10.82 13.33 -5.54
N TYR A 323 -11.06 12.19 -6.21
CA TYR A 323 -10.18 11.01 -6.21
C TYR A 323 -9.73 10.61 -7.62
N LYS A 324 -9.50 11.58 -8.50
CA LYS A 324 -9.06 11.34 -9.90
C LYS A 324 -7.75 10.55 -10.02
N ASP A 325 -6.87 10.68 -9.04
CA ASP A 325 -5.57 9.99 -9.02
C ASP A 325 -5.70 8.52 -8.60
N ASN A 326 -6.85 8.12 -8.03
CA ASN A 326 -7.14 6.72 -7.77
C ASN A 326 -7.71 6.07 -9.03
N ILE A 327 -6.97 5.10 -9.58
CA ILE A 327 -7.29 4.46 -10.86
C ILE A 327 -8.71 3.87 -10.84
N GLN A 328 -9.10 3.19 -9.77
CA GLN A 328 -10.41 2.53 -9.70
C GLN A 328 -11.57 3.53 -9.58
N MET A 329 -11.41 4.58 -8.78
CA MET A 329 -12.41 5.63 -8.66
C MET A 329 -12.56 6.40 -9.98
N ASN A 330 -11.46 6.64 -10.68
CA ASN A 330 -11.47 7.26 -11.99
C ASN A 330 -12.17 6.39 -13.05
N LEU A 331 -11.92 5.07 -13.05
CA LEU A 331 -12.61 4.13 -13.95
C LEU A 331 -14.11 4.07 -13.67
N MET A 332 -14.53 3.97 -12.40
CA MET A 332 -15.95 3.97 -12.02
C MET A 332 -16.64 5.29 -12.43
N SER A 333 -16.01 6.42 -12.15
CA SER A 333 -16.54 7.74 -12.51
C SER A 333 -16.65 7.91 -14.03
N SER A 334 -15.65 7.46 -14.78
CA SER A 334 -15.64 7.50 -16.25
C SER A 334 -16.74 6.59 -16.84
N TYR A 335 -16.90 5.38 -16.30
CA TYR A 335 -17.97 4.47 -16.73
C TYR A 335 -19.36 5.05 -16.46
N LEU A 336 -19.61 5.60 -15.28
CA LEU A 336 -20.91 6.18 -14.93
C LEU A 336 -21.19 7.46 -15.74
N ASN A 337 -20.15 8.23 -16.06
CA ASN A 337 -20.28 9.35 -16.98
C ASN A 337 -20.71 8.89 -18.39
N GLU A 338 -20.11 7.82 -18.90
CA GLU A 338 -20.54 7.19 -20.15
C GLU A 338 -21.99 6.66 -20.06
N LYS A 339 -22.33 5.98 -18.97
CA LYS A 339 -23.64 5.36 -18.76
C LYS A 339 -24.78 6.38 -18.76
N TYR A 340 -24.59 7.53 -18.12
CA TYR A 340 -25.69 8.48 -17.86
C TYR A 340 -25.64 9.76 -18.65
N PHE A 341 -24.46 10.22 -19.07
CA PHE A 341 -24.27 11.57 -19.60
C PHE A 341 -23.68 11.62 -21.01
N SER A 342 -23.17 10.49 -21.52
CA SER A 342 -22.71 10.39 -22.90
C SER A 342 -23.87 10.18 -23.88
N ARG A 343 -23.76 10.74 -25.08
CA ARG A 343 -24.70 10.50 -26.16
C ARG A 343 -24.44 9.21 -26.94
N ARG A 344 -23.33 8.54 -26.67
CA ARG A 344 -22.91 7.31 -27.38
C ARG A 344 -23.11 6.11 -26.48
N LEU A 345 -23.74 5.05 -27.00
CA LEU A 345 -23.89 3.76 -26.34
C LEU A 345 -22.53 3.03 -26.35
N THR A 346 -21.60 3.46 -25.50
CA THR A 346 -20.22 2.92 -25.46
C THR A 346 -19.94 2.09 -24.21
N THR A 347 -20.90 1.98 -23.29
CA THR A 347 -20.72 1.25 -22.01
C THR A 347 -20.29 -0.19 -22.17
N THR A 348 -20.87 -0.94 -23.13
CA THR A 348 -20.44 -2.31 -23.43
C THR A 348 -18.99 -2.38 -23.89
N SER A 349 -18.59 -1.46 -24.78
CA SER A 349 -17.21 -1.35 -25.26
C SER A 349 -16.26 -0.92 -24.13
N PHE A 350 -16.70 -0.03 -23.24
CA PHE A 350 -15.93 0.38 -22.07
C PHE A 350 -15.63 -0.84 -21.17
N ILE A 351 -16.65 -1.62 -20.79
CA ILE A 351 -16.48 -2.81 -19.95
C ILE A 351 -15.53 -3.81 -20.62
N LYS A 352 -15.74 -4.12 -21.91
CA LYS A 352 -14.89 -5.07 -22.64
C LYS A 352 -13.45 -4.63 -22.75
N ASN A 353 -13.20 -3.35 -22.98
CA ASN A 353 -11.86 -2.84 -23.28
C ASN A 353 -11.10 -2.34 -22.06
N GLN A 354 -11.79 -1.81 -21.04
CA GLN A 354 -11.16 -1.23 -19.87
C GLN A 354 -11.22 -2.14 -18.62
N ILE A 355 -12.21 -3.01 -18.53
CA ILE A 355 -12.38 -3.87 -17.35
C ILE A 355 -11.95 -5.30 -17.62
N MET A 356 -12.46 -5.93 -18.70
CA MET A 356 -12.18 -7.34 -18.99
C MET A 356 -10.77 -7.56 -19.58
N LYS A 357 -10.22 -6.60 -20.33
CA LYS A 357 -8.88 -6.71 -20.92
C LYS A 357 -7.74 -6.35 -19.97
N ILE A 358 -8.01 -5.44 -19.05
CA ILE A 358 -7.03 -5.09 -18.02
C ILE A 358 -7.08 -6.21 -17.00
N ASN A 359 -5.99 -6.99 -16.86
CA ASN A 359 -5.84 -7.99 -15.79
C ASN A 359 -5.83 -7.38 -14.37
N ASP A 360 -6.21 -6.12 -14.25
CA ASP A 360 -6.17 -5.30 -13.04
C ASP A 360 -7.57 -5.03 -12.49
N LEU A 361 -8.38 -6.10 -12.36
CA LEU A 361 -9.58 -6.02 -11.52
C LEU A 361 -9.18 -5.55 -10.12
N PRO A 362 -10.00 -4.69 -9.49
CA PRO A 362 -9.68 -4.15 -8.17
C PRO A 362 -9.49 -5.25 -7.13
N ASP A 363 -8.68 -4.95 -6.11
CA ASP A 363 -8.47 -5.84 -4.96
C ASP A 363 -9.49 -5.59 -3.83
N MET A 364 -10.40 -4.63 -3.98
CA MET A 364 -11.47 -4.36 -3.02
C MET A 364 -12.76 -5.08 -3.44
N ILE A 365 -13.32 -5.85 -2.51
CA ILE A 365 -14.52 -6.66 -2.77
C ILE A 365 -15.71 -5.82 -3.24
N ASP A 366 -15.94 -4.65 -2.63
CA ASP A 366 -17.06 -3.76 -3.01
C ASP A 366 -16.95 -3.27 -4.46
N GLN A 367 -15.74 -2.99 -4.93
CA GLN A 367 -15.51 -2.58 -6.31
C GLN A 367 -15.67 -3.75 -7.29
N LEU A 368 -15.29 -4.97 -6.86
CA LEU A 368 -15.54 -6.17 -7.65
C LEU A 368 -17.04 -6.44 -7.81
N HIS A 369 -17.82 -6.25 -6.75
CA HIS A 369 -19.30 -6.39 -6.81
C HIS A 369 -19.89 -5.34 -7.75
N PHE A 370 -19.47 -4.07 -7.66
CA PHE A 370 -19.91 -3.03 -8.59
C PHE A 370 -19.68 -3.44 -10.05
N TRP A 371 -18.47 -3.86 -10.41
CA TRP A 371 -18.17 -4.26 -11.79
C TRP A 371 -18.91 -5.52 -12.22
N TYR A 372 -19.14 -6.46 -11.30
CA TYR A 372 -19.96 -7.64 -11.58
C TYR A 372 -21.39 -7.26 -11.94
N GLU A 373 -22.06 -6.49 -11.11
CA GLU A 373 -23.45 -6.10 -11.31
C GLU A 373 -23.64 -5.25 -12.56
N GLU A 374 -22.81 -4.20 -12.74
CA GLU A 374 -22.86 -3.32 -13.89
C GLU A 374 -22.60 -4.05 -15.21
N SER A 375 -21.61 -4.97 -15.20
CA SER A 375 -21.30 -5.75 -16.39
C SER A 375 -22.42 -6.75 -16.72
N LEU A 376 -22.97 -7.42 -15.70
CA LEU A 376 -24.04 -8.39 -15.86
C LEU A 376 -25.31 -7.74 -16.42
N GLU A 377 -25.70 -6.60 -15.86
CA GLU A 377 -26.85 -5.80 -16.33
C GLU A 377 -26.65 -5.35 -17.78
N ASN A 378 -25.51 -4.74 -18.08
CA ASN A 378 -25.18 -4.24 -19.40
C ASN A 378 -25.15 -5.36 -20.46
N PHE A 379 -24.45 -6.46 -20.19
CA PHE A 379 -24.34 -7.55 -21.15
C PHE A 379 -25.66 -8.28 -21.38
N LYS A 380 -26.47 -8.46 -20.34
CA LYS A 380 -27.83 -9.05 -20.49
C LYS A 380 -28.73 -8.16 -21.34
N ALA A 381 -28.73 -6.86 -21.08
CA ALA A 381 -29.57 -5.91 -21.83
C ALA A 381 -29.23 -5.87 -23.34
N HIS A 382 -28.00 -6.20 -23.72
CA HIS A 382 -27.53 -6.19 -25.11
C HIS A 382 -27.35 -7.60 -25.71
N GLY A 383 -27.77 -8.68 -25.01
CA GLY A 383 -27.69 -10.05 -25.50
C GLY A 383 -26.30 -10.67 -25.52
N PHE A 384 -25.30 -10.08 -24.82
CA PHE A 384 -23.92 -10.57 -24.74
C PHE A 384 -23.73 -11.59 -23.61
N TYR A 385 -24.50 -12.68 -23.60
CA TYR A 385 -24.51 -13.68 -22.52
C TYR A 385 -23.17 -14.38 -22.30
N LYS A 386 -22.40 -14.59 -23.38
CA LYS A 386 -21.06 -15.17 -23.30
C LYS A 386 -20.09 -14.26 -22.51
N ASP A 387 -20.14 -12.96 -22.79
CA ASP A 387 -19.31 -11.96 -22.10
C ASP A 387 -19.72 -11.83 -20.63
N ALA A 388 -21.04 -11.90 -20.33
CA ALA A 388 -21.55 -11.92 -18.97
C ALA A 388 -21.00 -13.12 -18.16
N THR A 389 -21.01 -14.32 -18.75
CA THR A 389 -20.46 -15.52 -18.12
C THR A 389 -18.95 -15.40 -17.92
N GLN A 390 -18.22 -14.90 -18.92
CA GLN A 390 -16.77 -14.67 -18.81
C GLN A 390 -16.43 -13.69 -17.70
N MET A 391 -17.17 -12.58 -17.58
CA MET A 391 -16.98 -11.60 -16.51
C MET A 391 -17.22 -12.22 -15.14
N GLY A 392 -18.28 -13.02 -14.99
CA GLY A 392 -18.55 -13.76 -13.75
C GLY A 392 -17.39 -14.67 -13.35
N HIS A 393 -16.81 -15.41 -14.31
CA HIS A 393 -15.64 -16.23 -14.04
C HIS A 393 -14.40 -15.45 -13.65
N LEU A 394 -14.15 -14.29 -14.28
CA LEU A 394 -13.01 -13.42 -13.94
C LEU A 394 -13.13 -12.89 -12.50
N ILE A 395 -14.31 -12.39 -12.14
CA ILE A 395 -14.55 -11.86 -10.79
C ILE A 395 -14.51 -12.98 -9.75
N TYR A 396 -15.14 -14.13 -10.00
CA TYR A 396 -15.07 -15.27 -9.09
C TYR A 396 -13.62 -15.71 -8.81
N ARG A 397 -12.77 -15.83 -9.85
CA ARG A 397 -11.35 -16.14 -9.67
C ARG A 397 -10.67 -15.09 -8.82
N LYS A 398 -10.91 -13.80 -9.10
CA LYS A 398 -10.29 -12.70 -8.35
C LYS A 398 -10.69 -12.74 -6.88
N ILE A 399 -11.98 -12.90 -6.56
CA ILE A 399 -12.46 -13.02 -5.18
C ILE A 399 -11.81 -14.21 -4.47
N ARG A 400 -11.78 -15.37 -5.11
CA ARG A 400 -11.11 -16.56 -4.57
C ARG A 400 -9.64 -16.31 -4.30
N ASP A 401 -8.93 -15.68 -5.24
CA ASP A 401 -7.51 -15.38 -5.10
C ASP A 401 -7.21 -14.37 -3.98
N LEU A 402 -8.13 -13.44 -3.71
CA LEU A 402 -8.02 -12.50 -2.59
C LEU A 402 -8.27 -13.19 -1.25
N SER A 403 -9.32 -14.03 -1.17
CA SER A 403 -9.73 -14.72 0.05
C SER A 403 -8.74 -15.82 0.48
N LEU A 404 -7.98 -16.37 -0.46
CA LEU A 404 -7.02 -17.47 -0.24
C LEU A 404 -5.56 -17.02 -0.38
N THR A 405 -5.28 -15.71 -0.31
CA THR A 405 -3.89 -15.23 -0.34
C THR A 405 -3.12 -15.84 0.84
N GLU A 406 -2.19 -16.74 0.53
CA GLU A 406 -1.46 -17.56 1.49
C GLU A 406 -0.54 -16.72 2.40
N TYR A 407 -0.34 -17.26 3.62
CA TYR A 407 0.54 -16.74 4.67
C TYR A 407 2.01 -16.78 4.30
#